data_66bb519a059e7e3cf3e3504aa584c06d
#
_entry.id   66bb519a059e7e3cf3e3504aa584c06d
#
_cell.length_a   1.000
_cell.length_b   1.000
_cell.length_c   1.000
_cell.angle_alpha   90.00
_cell.angle_beta   90.00
_cell.angle_gamma   90.00
#
_symmetry.space_group_name_H-M   'P 1'
#
loop_
_entity.id
_entity.type
_entity.pdbx_description
1 polymer ?
#
loop_
_entity_poly.entity_id
_entity_poly.type
_entity_poly.pdbx_seq_one_letter_code
_entity_poly.pdbx_strand_id
1 'polypeptide(L)'
;KLLGIVAVADVLKPDSPQAIRELQNMGIRVVMITGDNARTARAIGAQAGVDEVIAGVLPDGKEREIRRLSARGKVAMVGDGINDAPALTRADIGIAIGAGTDVAIDAADVVLVNSHLSDVPAAIRLSRATLRNIHENLFWAFFYNTIGIPVAAGVFVPLGLTLNPMIGAAAMSLSSFCVVTNALRLNLFKLRDTRHDHKRANHLKEVPEIKEETAMKKTIQIEGMMCAHCEATVKKALEA
;
A
#
# COMPACT_ATOMS: atom_id res chain seq x y z
N LYS A 1 -38.90 -31.41 4.29
CA LYS A 1 -39.49 -30.26 3.62
C LYS A 1 -38.58 -29.06 3.84
N LEU A 2 -37.92 -28.58 2.80
CA LEU A 2 -37.12 -27.36 2.85
C LEU A 2 -38.06 -26.19 3.12
N LEU A 3 -37.82 -25.41 4.20
CA LEU A 3 -38.65 -24.29 4.60
C LEU A 3 -38.20 -22.97 3.99
N GLY A 4 -36.91 -22.87 3.65
CA GLY A 4 -36.34 -21.68 3.04
C GLY A 4 -34.79 -21.74 3.01
N ILE A 5 -34.19 -20.81 2.30
CA ILE A 5 -32.76 -20.61 2.24
C ILE A 5 -32.48 -19.16 2.63
N VAL A 6 -31.56 -18.95 3.58
CA VAL A 6 -31.06 -17.63 3.96
C VAL A 6 -29.64 -17.50 3.39
N ALA A 7 -29.44 -16.48 2.57
CA ALA A 7 -28.12 -16.14 2.05
C ALA A 7 -27.61 -14.90 2.77
N VAL A 8 -26.38 -14.97 3.28
CA VAL A 8 -25.67 -13.83 3.90
C VAL A 8 -24.44 -13.57 3.06
N ALA A 9 -24.23 -12.31 2.68
CA ALA A 9 -23.06 -11.87 1.96
C ALA A 9 -22.62 -10.49 2.47
N ASP A 10 -21.32 -10.28 2.56
CA ASP A 10 -20.76 -8.97 2.86
C ASP A 10 -20.97 -8.03 1.68
N VAL A 11 -21.28 -6.77 1.98
CA VAL A 11 -21.50 -5.71 0.98
C VAL A 11 -20.22 -4.91 0.84
N LEU A 12 -19.80 -4.73 -0.43
CA LEU A 12 -18.66 -3.88 -0.74
C LEU A 12 -18.92 -2.43 -0.28
N LYS A 13 -17.94 -1.82 0.41
CA LYS A 13 -18.05 -0.41 0.82
C LYS A 13 -18.18 0.49 -0.43
N PRO A 14 -19.06 1.49 -0.41
CA PRO A 14 -19.38 2.30 -1.60
C PRO A 14 -18.17 3.05 -2.19
N ASP A 15 -17.18 3.39 -1.35
CA ASP A 15 -15.97 4.12 -1.72
C ASP A 15 -14.87 3.21 -2.33
N SER A 16 -14.94 1.88 -2.12
CA SER A 16 -13.90 0.94 -2.53
C SER A 16 -13.64 0.93 -4.05
N PRO A 17 -14.65 0.88 -4.94
CA PRO A 17 -14.39 0.86 -6.37
C PRO A 17 -13.73 2.16 -6.88
N GLN A 18 -14.06 3.30 -6.28
CA GLN A 18 -13.44 4.57 -6.61
C GLN A 18 -11.98 4.58 -6.14
N ALA A 19 -11.71 4.20 -4.90
CA ALA A 19 -10.36 4.15 -4.35
C ALA A 19 -9.44 3.23 -5.15
N ILE A 20 -9.94 2.06 -5.56
CA ILE A 20 -9.20 1.12 -6.40
C ILE A 20 -8.84 1.74 -7.76
N ARG A 21 -9.80 2.38 -8.43
CA ARG A 21 -9.53 3.09 -9.70
C ARG A 21 -8.49 4.20 -9.54
N GLU A 22 -8.54 4.94 -8.43
CA GLU A 22 -7.56 6.00 -8.15
C GLU A 22 -6.15 5.42 -7.96
N LEU A 23 -6.01 4.30 -7.24
CA LEU A 23 -4.73 3.59 -7.09
C LEU A 23 -4.20 3.09 -8.43
N GLN A 24 -5.06 2.48 -9.25
CA GLN A 24 -4.71 2.03 -10.61
C GLN A 24 -4.27 3.20 -11.51
N ASN A 25 -4.93 4.35 -11.41
CA ASN A 25 -4.53 5.57 -12.13
C ASN A 25 -3.16 6.09 -11.69
N MET A 26 -2.77 5.85 -10.44
CA MET A 26 -1.41 6.14 -9.95
C MET A 26 -0.36 5.12 -10.42
N GLY A 27 -0.76 4.10 -11.19
CA GLY A 27 0.10 3.00 -11.64
C GLY A 27 0.37 1.95 -10.57
N ILE A 28 -0.51 1.80 -9.60
CA ILE A 28 -0.42 0.81 -8.52
C ILE A 28 -1.34 -0.36 -8.88
N ARG A 29 -0.79 -1.58 -8.91
CA ARG A 29 -1.58 -2.80 -9.06
C ARG A 29 -2.27 -3.11 -7.75
N VAL A 30 -3.57 -3.38 -7.80
CA VAL A 30 -4.40 -3.66 -6.62
C VAL A 30 -4.73 -5.15 -6.57
N VAL A 31 -4.31 -5.81 -5.49
CA VAL A 31 -4.52 -7.24 -5.25
C VAL A 31 -5.41 -7.42 -4.03
N MET A 32 -6.48 -8.18 -4.15
CA MET A 32 -7.34 -8.55 -3.04
C MET A 32 -6.93 -9.91 -2.48
N ILE A 33 -6.63 -9.97 -1.18
CA ILE A 33 -6.31 -11.21 -0.47
C ILE A 33 -7.44 -11.47 0.54
N THR A 34 -8.11 -12.60 0.43
CA THR A 34 -9.24 -12.94 1.30
C THR A 34 -9.24 -14.42 1.71
N GLY A 35 -9.82 -14.70 2.88
CA GLY A 35 -10.10 -16.06 3.35
C GLY A 35 -11.34 -16.69 2.71
N ASP A 36 -12.14 -15.91 1.98
CA ASP A 36 -13.37 -16.38 1.34
C ASP A 36 -13.08 -17.43 0.25
N ASN A 37 -14.14 -18.19 -0.07
CA ASN A 37 -14.07 -19.13 -1.18
C ASN A 37 -13.84 -18.41 -2.52
N ALA A 38 -13.18 -19.09 -3.46
CA ALA A 38 -12.77 -18.52 -4.75
C ALA A 38 -13.95 -17.94 -5.57
N ARG A 39 -15.16 -18.50 -5.45
CA ARG A 39 -16.33 -18.03 -6.19
C ARG A 39 -16.81 -16.68 -5.68
N THR A 40 -16.95 -16.53 -4.36
CA THR A 40 -17.35 -15.28 -3.70
C THR A 40 -16.28 -14.20 -3.91
N ALA A 41 -15.01 -14.55 -3.68
CA ALA A 41 -13.89 -13.65 -3.83
C ALA A 41 -13.79 -13.08 -5.25
N ARG A 42 -13.95 -13.91 -6.30
CA ARG A 42 -13.95 -13.46 -7.70
C ARG A 42 -15.11 -12.53 -8.00
N ALA A 43 -16.31 -12.81 -7.48
CA ALA A 43 -17.47 -11.95 -7.68
C ALA A 43 -17.28 -10.57 -7.04
N ILE A 44 -16.80 -10.52 -5.80
CA ILE A 44 -16.51 -9.27 -5.07
C ILE A 44 -15.35 -8.52 -5.74
N GLY A 45 -14.28 -9.22 -6.11
CA GLY A 45 -13.12 -8.63 -6.78
C GLY A 45 -13.48 -8.00 -8.13
N ALA A 46 -14.33 -8.66 -8.93
CA ALA A 46 -14.84 -8.10 -10.19
C ALA A 46 -15.71 -6.86 -9.95
N GLN A 47 -16.55 -6.87 -8.92
CA GLN A 47 -17.38 -5.73 -8.54
C GLN A 47 -16.54 -4.56 -8.02
N ALA A 48 -15.50 -4.84 -7.27
CA ALA A 48 -14.56 -3.85 -6.75
C ALA A 48 -13.62 -3.29 -7.84
N GLY A 49 -13.34 -4.08 -8.88
CA GLY A 49 -12.45 -3.71 -9.99
C GLY A 49 -10.97 -3.91 -9.67
N VAL A 50 -10.61 -4.88 -8.81
CA VAL A 50 -9.20 -5.20 -8.51
C VAL A 50 -8.51 -5.91 -9.67
N ASP A 51 -7.18 -5.81 -9.74
CA ASP A 51 -6.39 -6.42 -10.81
C ASP A 51 -6.17 -7.92 -10.61
N GLU A 52 -6.13 -8.38 -9.36
CA GLU A 52 -5.88 -9.78 -8.99
C GLU A 52 -6.65 -10.14 -7.71
N VAL A 53 -7.12 -11.39 -7.63
CA VAL A 53 -7.81 -11.94 -6.45
C VAL A 53 -7.09 -13.20 -5.99
N ILE A 54 -6.66 -13.23 -4.73
CA ILE A 54 -6.08 -14.38 -4.06
C ILE A 54 -7.06 -14.81 -2.97
N ALA A 55 -7.76 -15.93 -3.23
CA ALA A 55 -8.85 -16.43 -2.39
C ALA A 55 -8.43 -17.62 -1.54
N GLY A 56 -9.20 -17.92 -0.48
CA GLY A 56 -8.99 -19.10 0.37
C GLY A 56 -7.72 -19.03 1.22
N VAL A 57 -7.23 -17.82 1.49
CA VAL A 57 -6.00 -17.61 2.25
C VAL A 57 -6.31 -17.59 3.73
N LEU A 58 -5.81 -18.56 4.48
CA LEU A 58 -5.90 -18.58 5.94
C LEU A 58 -5.10 -17.41 6.54
N PRO A 59 -5.39 -16.98 7.78
CA PRO A 59 -4.69 -15.87 8.42
C PRO A 59 -3.16 -15.97 8.34
N ASP A 60 -2.58 -17.14 8.67
CA ASP A 60 -1.14 -17.41 8.59
C ASP A 60 -0.61 -17.45 7.14
N GLY A 61 -1.50 -17.62 6.16
CA GLY A 61 -1.17 -17.61 4.74
C GLY A 61 -0.99 -16.22 4.15
N LYS A 62 -1.62 -15.18 4.75
CA LYS A 62 -1.54 -13.81 4.24
C LYS A 62 -0.11 -13.29 4.22
N GLU A 63 0.68 -13.53 5.27
CA GLU A 63 2.10 -13.15 5.33
C GLU A 63 2.90 -13.81 4.18
N ARG A 64 2.63 -15.08 3.90
CA ARG A 64 3.29 -15.81 2.81
C ARG A 64 2.96 -15.22 1.44
N GLU A 65 1.72 -14.82 1.20
CA GLU A 65 1.33 -14.15 -0.04
C GLU A 65 1.97 -12.77 -0.17
N ILE A 66 2.05 -11.99 0.90
CA ILE A 66 2.79 -10.72 0.89
C ILE A 66 4.26 -10.93 0.54
N ARG A 67 4.91 -11.95 1.12
CA ARG A 67 6.30 -12.32 0.78
C ARG A 67 6.46 -12.67 -0.70
N ARG A 68 5.50 -13.42 -1.27
CA ARG A 68 5.48 -13.76 -2.71
C ARG A 68 5.33 -12.52 -3.58
N LEU A 69 4.45 -11.60 -3.21
CA LEU A 69 4.24 -10.36 -3.93
C LEU A 69 5.46 -9.42 -3.83
N SER A 70 6.12 -9.34 -2.67
CA SER A 70 7.33 -8.54 -2.46
C SER A 70 8.51 -8.99 -3.33
N ALA A 71 8.55 -10.25 -3.76
CA ALA A 71 9.53 -10.72 -4.74
C ALA A 71 9.33 -10.10 -6.14
N ARG A 72 8.13 -9.59 -6.43
CA ARG A 72 7.77 -8.97 -7.71
C ARG A 72 7.95 -7.45 -7.71
N GLY A 73 7.91 -6.80 -6.54
CA GLY A 73 8.02 -5.35 -6.41
C GLY A 73 7.71 -4.90 -4.99
N LYS A 74 7.67 -3.59 -4.79
CA LYS A 74 7.28 -3.00 -3.51
C LYS A 74 5.81 -3.21 -3.22
N VAL A 75 5.49 -3.65 -2.01
CA VAL A 75 4.14 -4.01 -1.57
C VAL A 75 3.70 -3.14 -0.41
N ALA A 76 2.55 -2.52 -0.54
CA ALA A 76 1.81 -1.94 0.57
C ALA A 76 0.66 -2.87 0.96
N MET A 77 0.60 -3.29 2.21
CA MET A 77 -0.52 -4.06 2.76
C MET A 77 -1.49 -3.10 3.45
N VAL A 78 -2.77 -3.24 3.13
CA VAL A 78 -3.86 -2.50 3.78
C VAL A 78 -4.73 -3.49 4.53
N GLY A 79 -4.94 -3.29 5.82
CA GLY A 79 -5.74 -4.18 6.67
C GLY A 79 -6.33 -3.44 7.86
N ASP A 80 -7.30 -4.07 8.53
CA ASP A 80 -8.03 -3.48 9.67
C ASP A 80 -8.07 -4.39 10.91
N GLY A 81 -7.61 -5.63 10.80
CA GLY A 81 -7.77 -6.65 11.82
C GLY A 81 -6.48 -7.19 12.44
N ILE A 82 -6.65 -7.86 13.60
CA ILE A 82 -5.57 -8.58 14.30
C ILE A 82 -4.94 -9.63 13.39
N ASN A 83 -5.75 -10.28 12.56
CA ASN A 83 -5.31 -11.32 11.64
C ASN A 83 -4.41 -10.81 10.51
N ASP A 84 -4.37 -9.51 10.30
CA ASP A 84 -3.57 -8.86 9.27
C ASP A 84 -2.21 -8.37 9.79
N ALA A 85 -2.01 -8.32 11.11
CA ALA A 85 -0.79 -7.81 11.73
C ALA A 85 0.51 -8.46 11.20
N PRO A 86 0.61 -9.80 11.04
CA PRO A 86 1.81 -10.41 10.45
C PRO A 86 2.04 -9.99 8.98
N ALA A 87 0.96 -9.79 8.21
CA ALA A 87 1.04 -9.35 6.82
C ALA A 87 1.38 -7.86 6.72
N LEU A 88 0.84 -7.01 7.61
CA LEU A 88 1.18 -5.58 7.72
C LEU A 88 2.67 -5.39 8.01
N THR A 89 3.19 -6.08 9.04
CA THR A 89 4.62 -6.03 9.41
C THR A 89 5.54 -6.57 8.30
N ARG A 90 5.05 -7.53 7.51
CA ARG A 90 5.85 -8.16 6.44
C ARG A 90 5.94 -7.32 5.18
N ALA A 91 4.95 -6.50 4.90
CA ALA A 91 4.93 -5.62 3.73
C ALA A 91 6.06 -4.58 3.76
N ASP A 92 6.37 -3.97 2.61
CA ASP A 92 7.28 -2.81 2.59
C ASP A 92 6.65 -1.58 3.26
N ILE A 93 5.31 -1.50 3.27
CA ILE A 93 4.53 -0.50 4.00
C ILE A 93 3.26 -1.18 4.50
N GLY A 94 3.05 -1.19 5.82
CA GLY A 94 1.80 -1.60 6.45
C GLY A 94 0.87 -0.39 6.67
N ILE A 95 -0.37 -0.48 6.24
CA ILE A 95 -1.39 0.57 6.40
C ILE A 95 -2.58 -0.01 7.15
N ALA A 96 -2.80 0.43 8.38
CA ALA A 96 -4.02 0.11 9.13
C ALA A 96 -5.12 1.12 8.80
N ILE A 97 -6.35 0.62 8.54
CA ILE A 97 -7.52 1.47 8.27
C ILE A 97 -8.61 1.30 9.34
N GLY A 98 -9.24 2.41 9.73
CA GLY A 98 -10.27 2.45 10.76
C GLY A 98 -9.69 2.52 12.16
N ALA A 99 -10.56 2.51 13.17
CA ALA A 99 -10.18 2.30 14.56
C ALA A 99 -9.78 0.82 14.76
N GLY A 100 -8.72 0.42 14.06
CA GLY A 100 -8.19 -0.94 14.13
C GLY A 100 -7.89 -1.36 15.55
N THR A 101 -7.71 -2.64 15.77
CA THR A 101 -7.24 -3.14 17.06
C THR A 101 -5.86 -2.58 17.37
N ASP A 102 -5.54 -2.38 18.62
CA ASP A 102 -4.22 -1.90 19.07
C ASP A 102 -3.08 -2.69 18.40
N VAL A 103 -3.28 -4.00 18.21
CA VAL A 103 -2.32 -4.87 17.53
C VAL A 103 -2.10 -4.50 16.05
N ALA A 104 -3.14 -4.13 15.33
CA ALA A 104 -3.00 -3.71 13.92
C ALA A 104 -2.35 -2.33 13.82
N ILE A 105 -2.64 -1.45 14.78
CA ILE A 105 -2.02 -0.12 14.90
C ILE A 105 -0.52 -0.25 15.16
N ASP A 106 -0.13 -1.11 16.08
CA ASP A 106 1.29 -1.34 16.43
C ASP A 106 2.07 -2.04 15.30
N ALA A 107 1.38 -2.79 14.45
CA ALA A 107 1.99 -3.50 13.31
C ALA A 107 2.11 -2.66 12.03
N ALA A 108 1.46 -1.49 11.97
CA ALA A 108 1.37 -0.67 10.76
C ALA A 108 2.33 0.52 10.80
N ASP A 109 2.91 0.86 9.63
CA ASP A 109 3.72 2.08 9.45
C ASP A 109 2.85 3.34 9.35
N VAL A 110 1.61 3.17 8.85
CA VAL A 110 0.64 4.26 8.65
C VAL A 110 -0.70 3.84 9.21
N VAL A 111 -1.31 4.69 10.02
CA VAL A 111 -2.65 4.49 10.57
C VAL A 111 -3.60 5.53 10.01
N LEU A 112 -4.65 5.06 9.32
CA LEU A 112 -5.73 5.90 8.80
C LEU A 112 -6.93 5.76 9.73
N VAL A 113 -7.24 6.85 10.44
CA VAL A 113 -8.26 6.87 11.52
C VAL A 113 -9.65 6.51 11.00
N ASN A 114 -9.97 6.92 9.77
CA ASN A 114 -11.26 6.61 9.15
C ASN A 114 -11.24 5.22 8.49
N SER A 115 -12.38 4.54 8.53
CA SER A 115 -12.55 3.22 7.90
C SER A 115 -12.90 3.31 6.40
N HIS A 116 -12.29 4.27 5.67
CA HIS A 116 -12.51 4.49 4.24
C HIS A 116 -11.29 4.11 3.41
N LEU A 117 -11.49 3.24 2.42
CA LEU A 117 -10.40 2.86 1.51
C LEU A 117 -9.90 4.06 0.68
N SER A 118 -10.77 5.05 0.45
CA SER A 118 -10.44 6.31 -0.24
C SER A 118 -9.35 7.15 0.45
N ASP A 119 -9.08 6.90 1.73
CA ASP A 119 -8.02 7.60 2.46
C ASP A 119 -6.62 7.05 2.12
N VAL A 120 -6.53 5.82 1.58
CA VAL A 120 -5.25 5.24 1.11
C VAL A 120 -4.67 6.02 -0.07
N PRO A 121 -5.38 6.23 -1.20
CA PRO A 121 -4.86 7.07 -2.28
C PRO A 121 -4.60 8.51 -1.83
N ALA A 122 -5.39 9.06 -0.90
CA ALA A 122 -5.16 10.40 -0.33
C ALA A 122 -3.84 10.46 0.46
N ALA A 123 -3.53 9.46 1.29
CA ALA A 123 -2.27 9.35 2.01
C ALA A 123 -1.06 9.25 1.07
N ILE A 124 -1.17 8.48 -0.02
CA ILE A 124 -0.12 8.38 -1.05
C ILE A 124 0.12 9.74 -1.73
N ARG A 125 -0.95 10.49 -2.05
CA ARG A 125 -0.81 11.85 -2.63
C ARG A 125 -0.13 12.79 -1.66
N LEU A 126 -0.53 12.76 -0.39
CA LEU A 126 0.09 13.58 0.65
C LEU A 126 1.59 13.27 0.79
N SER A 127 1.96 11.99 0.87
CA SER A 127 3.35 11.56 0.95
C SER A 127 4.17 12.06 -0.25
N ARG A 128 3.64 11.93 -1.47
CA ARG A 128 4.30 12.44 -2.69
C ARG A 128 4.46 13.96 -2.68
N ALA A 129 3.44 14.69 -2.21
CA ALA A 129 3.49 16.15 -2.09
C ALA A 129 4.51 16.59 -1.04
N THR A 130 4.55 15.91 0.09
CA THR A 130 5.52 16.16 1.17
C THR A 130 6.95 15.92 0.69
N LEU A 131 7.22 14.80 0.02
CA LEU A 131 8.54 14.52 -0.55
C LEU A 131 8.98 15.58 -1.56
N ARG A 132 8.07 16.04 -2.42
CA ARG A 132 8.36 17.13 -3.35
C ARG A 132 8.73 18.40 -2.61
N ASN A 133 7.96 18.77 -1.60
CA ASN A 133 8.21 19.94 -0.76
C ASN A 133 9.57 19.86 -0.05
N ILE A 134 9.93 18.67 0.47
CA ILE A 134 11.25 18.45 1.08
C ILE A 134 12.37 18.65 0.05
N HIS A 135 12.24 18.09 -1.17
CA HIS A 135 13.25 18.27 -2.22
C HIS A 135 13.38 19.75 -2.66
N GLU A 136 12.26 20.48 -2.76
CA GLU A 136 12.27 21.91 -3.07
C GLU A 136 12.99 22.69 -1.97
N ASN A 137 12.69 22.42 -0.70
CA ASN A 137 13.34 23.06 0.43
C ASN A 137 14.85 22.76 0.47
N LEU A 138 15.22 21.51 0.24
CA LEU A 138 16.62 21.10 0.21
C LEU A 138 17.39 21.76 -0.94
N PHE A 139 16.76 21.85 -2.13
CA PHE A 139 17.35 22.57 -3.27
C PHE A 139 17.61 24.02 -2.94
N TRP A 140 16.67 24.75 -2.38
CA TRP A 140 16.86 26.14 -2.01
C TRP A 140 17.92 26.31 -0.93
N ALA A 141 17.95 25.44 0.09
CA ALA A 141 18.96 25.49 1.13
C ALA A 141 20.39 25.31 0.54
N PHE A 142 20.58 24.36 -0.36
CA PHE A 142 21.88 24.17 -1.04
C PHE A 142 22.23 25.34 -1.97
N PHE A 143 21.25 25.84 -2.71
CA PHE A 143 21.45 26.93 -3.65
C PHE A 143 22.00 28.19 -2.97
N TYR A 144 21.37 28.60 -1.85
CA TYR A 144 21.86 29.73 -1.07
C TYR A 144 23.27 29.53 -0.54
N ASN A 145 23.58 28.34 -0.04
CA ASN A 145 24.91 28.01 0.48
C ASN A 145 25.96 27.95 -0.64
N THR A 146 25.62 27.41 -1.80
CA THR A 146 26.54 27.30 -2.95
C THR A 146 26.95 28.70 -3.45
N ILE A 147 26.08 29.68 -3.38
CA ILE A 147 26.41 31.06 -3.73
C ILE A 147 27.10 31.79 -2.56
N GLY A 148 26.60 31.58 -1.34
CA GLY A 148 27.08 32.28 -0.15
C GLY A 148 28.49 31.93 0.25
N ILE A 149 28.90 30.66 0.14
CA ILE A 149 30.24 30.21 0.52
C ILE A 149 31.36 30.86 -0.30
N PRO A 150 31.31 30.87 -1.65
CA PRO A 150 32.32 31.57 -2.45
C PRO A 150 32.39 33.08 -2.20
N VAL A 151 31.23 33.71 -1.98
CA VAL A 151 31.18 35.14 -1.63
C VAL A 151 31.84 35.39 -0.28
N ALA A 152 31.54 34.55 0.72
CA ALA A 152 32.14 34.64 2.06
C ALA A 152 33.65 34.36 2.03
N ALA A 153 34.11 33.43 1.18
CA ALA A 153 35.50 33.09 0.97
C ALA A 153 36.30 34.20 0.21
N GLY A 154 35.63 35.27 -0.22
CA GLY A 154 36.27 36.40 -0.88
C GLY A 154 36.63 36.19 -2.35
N VAL A 155 36.11 35.15 -3.01
CA VAL A 155 36.37 34.84 -4.43
C VAL A 155 36.02 36.01 -5.34
N PHE A 156 35.04 36.81 -4.96
CA PHE A 156 34.54 37.97 -5.71
C PHE A 156 35.08 39.32 -5.24
N VAL A 157 36.02 39.35 -4.29
CA VAL A 157 36.68 40.57 -3.83
C VAL A 157 37.32 41.38 -4.98
N PRO A 158 38.00 40.73 -5.98
CA PRO A 158 38.55 41.44 -7.13
C PRO A 158 37.50 42.16 -7.99
N LEU A 159 36.22 41.74 -7.91
CA LEU A 159 35.08 42.34 -8.58
C LEU A 159 34.33 43.37 -7.73
N GLY A 160 34.89 43.74 -6.56
CA GLY A 160 34.31 44.70 -5.65
C GLY A 160 33.18 44.17 -4.76
N LEU A 161 32.94 42.88 -4.79
CA LEU A 161 31.90 42.21 -3.99
C LEU A 161 32.51 41.68 -2.68
N THR A 162 32.32 42.42 -1.58
CA THR A 162 32.68 41.99 -0.25
C THR A 162 31.44 41.60 0.55
N LEU A 163 31.53 40.54 1.34
CA LEU A 163 30.42 40.12 2.20
C LEU A 163 30.29 41.08 3.38
N ASN A 164 29.25 41.89 3.39
CA ASN A 164 28.88 42.65 4.59
C ASN A 164 28.11 41.70 5.54
N PRO A 165 28.41 41.66 6.85
CA PRO A 165 27.68 40.83 7.84
C PRO A 165 26.16 41.03 7.82
N MET A 166 25.69 42.24 7.54
CA MET A 166 24.26 42.54 7.40
C MET A 166 23.64 41.82 6.22
N ILE A 167 24.33 41.76 5.07
CA ILE A 167 23.85 41.05 3.89
C ILE A 167 23.80 39.54 4.14
N GLY A 168 24.80 39.00 4.85
CA GLY A 168 24.81 37.59 5.27
C GLY A 168 23.62 37.23 6.17
N ALA A 169 23.36 38.06 7.18
CA ALA A 169 22.22 37.87 8.08
C ALA A 169 20.88 37.98 7.35
N ALA A 170 20.74 38.93 6.44
CA ALA A 170 19.53 39.09 5.62
C ALA A 170 19.31 37.87 4.69
N ALA A 171 20.35 37.36 4.06
CA ALA A 171 20.26 36.16 3.22
C ALA A 171 19.84 34.91 4.00
N MET A 172 20.38 34.72 5.22
CA MET A 172 19.95 33.61 6.10
C MET A 172 18.47 33.75 6.52
N SER A 173 18.04 34.96 6.89
CA SER A 173 16.63 35.20 7.24
C SER A 173 15.70 34.94 6.06
N LEU A 174 16.09 35.39 4.86
CA LEU A 174 15.32 35.18 3.64
C LEU A 174 15.22 33.69 3.29
N SER A 175 16.32 32.92 3.42
CA SER A 175 16.33 31.48 3.22
C SER A 175 15.34 30.78 4.16
N SER A 176 15.36 31.10 5.45
CA SER A 176 14.43 30.54 6.43
C SER A 176 12.98 30.89 6.10
N PHE A 177 12.72 32.15 5.71
CA PHE A 177 11.39 32.57 5.28
C PHE A 177 10.89 31.79 4.05
N CYS A 178 11.74 31.57 3.05
CA CYS A 178 11.39 30.78 1.85
C CYS A 178 11.04 29.33 2.21
N VAL A 179 11.81 28.67 3.07
CA VAL A 179 11.56 27.29 3.51
C VAL A 179 10.24 27.19 4.26
N VAL A 180 9.98 28.09 5.21
CA VAL A 180 8.73 28.09 5.99
C VAL A 180 7.53 28.35 5.09
N THR A 181 7.62 29.35 4.19
CA THR A 181 6.54 29.66 3.24
C THR A 181 6.24 28.50 2.32
N ASN A 182 7.28 27.80 1.81
CA ASN A 182 7.10 26.62 0.99
C ASN A 182 6.46 25.47 1.79
N ALA A 183 6.86 25.24 3.03
CA ALA A 183 6.25 24.24 3.90
C ALA A 183 4.76 24.52 4.16
N LEU A 184 4.39 25.79 4.37
CA LEU A 184 2.99 26.20 4.57
C LEU A 184 2.10 25.94 3.34
N ARG A 185 2.66 25.86 2.14
CA ARG A 185 1.90 25.48 0.92
C ARG A 185 1.25 24.11 1.04
N LEU A 186 1.81 23.19 1.86
CA LEU A 186 1.20 21.88 2.10
C LEU A 186 -0.19 21.99 2.75
N ASN A 187 -0.45 23.02 3.54
CA ASN A 187 -1.78 23.27 4.13
C ASN A 187 -2.86 23.57 3.07
N LEU A 188 -2.45 24.04 1.90
CA LEU A 188 -3.35 24.33 0.77
C LEU A 188 -3.52 23.13 -0.17
N PHE A 189 -2.85 22.00 0.13
CA PHE A 189 -2.88 20.82 -0.71
C PHE A 189 -4.23 20.10 -0.62
N LYS A 190 -4.85 19.85 -1.78
CA LYS A 190 -6.12 19.15 -1.87
C LYS A 190 -5.89 17.65 -1.97
N LEU A 191 -6.08 16.92 -0.88
CA LEU A 191 -5.84 15.47 -0.75
C LEU A 191 -6.64 14.61 -1.75
N ARG A 192 -7.83 15.06 -2.15
CA ARG A 192 -8.74 14.33 -3.03
C ARG A 192 -8.72 14.81 -4.49
N ASP A 193 -7.77 15.65 -4.88
CA ASP A 193 -7.62 16.10 -6.27
C ASP A 193 -6.83 15.06 -7.08
N THR A 194 -7.52 14.41 -8.03
CA THR A 194 -6.96 13.34 -8.87
C THR A 194 -6.24 13.87 -10.11
N ARG A 195 -6.27 15.17 -10.40
CA ARG A 195 -5.75 15.78 -11.64
C ARG A 195 -4.25 15.60 -11.84
N HIS A 196 -3.53 15.38 -10.75
CA HIS A 196 -2.06 15.26 -10.73
C HIS A 196 -1.59 13.82 -10.53
N ASP A 197 -2.50 12.84 -10.62
CA ASP A 197 -2.15 11.43 -10.55
C ASP A 197 -1.42 11.00 -11.82
N HIS A 198 -0.11 10.93 -11.76
CA HIS A 198 0.71 10.44 -12.87
C HIS A 198 0.94 8.94 -12.74
N LYS A 199 0.61 8.19 -13.80
CA LYS A 199 1.03 6.79 -13.94
C LYS A 199 2.55 6.76 -13.90
N ARG A 200 3.13 6.28 -12.80
CA ARG A 200 4.53 5.84 -12.82
C ARG A 200 4.58 4.57 -13.66
N ALA A 201 5.48 4.53 -14.64
CA ALA A 201 5.77 3.30 -15.37
C ALA A 201 6.18 2.23 -14.35
N ASN A 202 5.27 1.30 -14.08
CA ASN A 202 5.55 0.16 -13.20
C ASN A 202 6.36 -0.83 -14.03
N HIS A 203 7.66 -0.86 -13.84
CA HIS A 203 8.51 -1.96 -14.29
C HIS A 203 8.25 -3.18 -13.40
N LEU A 204 7.02 -3.72 -13.51
CA LEU A 204 6.75 -5.05 -12.96
C LEU A 204 7.55 -6.02 -13.84
N LYS A 205 8.51 -6.71 -13.24
CA LYS A 205 9.13 -7.88 -13.87
C LYS A 205 8.00 -8.87 -14.15
N GLU A 206 7.77 -9.18 -15.42
CA GLU A 206 6.90 -10.29 -15.80
C GLU A 206 7.45 -11.54 -15.10
N VAL A 207 6.71 -12.02 -14.13
CA VAL A 207 7.01 -13.29 -13.49
C VAL A 207 6.32 -14.35 -14.32
N PRO A 208 7.04 -15.41 -14.76
CA PRO A 208 6.42 -16.52 -15.46
C PRO A 208 5.25 -17.04 -14.63
N GLU A 209 4.11 -17.27 -15.29
CA GLU A 209 2.95 -17.91 -14.68
C GLU A 209 3.41 -19.16 -13.94
N ILE A 210 3.35 -19.13 -12.62
CA ILE A 210 3.47 -20.33 -11.83
C ILE A 210 2.17 -21.08 -12.10
N LYS A 211 2.24 -22.07 -12.98
CA LYS A 211 1.16 -23.04 -13.16
C LYS A 211 0.71 -23.45 -11.77
N GLU A 212 -0.59 -23.33 -11.52
CA GLU A 212 -1.23 -23.87 -10.32
C GLU A 212 -0.66 -25.26 -10.09
N GLU A 213 0.11 -25.40 -9.03
CA GLU A 213 0.55 -26.71 -8.60
C GLU A 213 -0.72 -27.48 -8.26
N THR A 214 -1.03 -28.40 -9.13
CA THR A 214 -2.13 -29.36 -9.07
C THR A 214 -2.37 -29.74 -7.61
N ALA A 215 -3.60 -29.59 -7.15
CA ALA A 215 -4.09 -29.96 -5.83
C ALA A 215 -3.29 -31.17 -5.29
N MET A 216 -2.61 -30.95 -4.15
CA MET A 216 -1.84 -31.99 -3.52
C MET A 216 -2.76 -33.19 -3.28
N LYS A 217 -2.65 -34.23 -4.10
CA LYS A 217 -3.26 -35.53 -3.81
C LYS A 217 -2.58 -36.06 -2.56
N LYS A 218 -3.17 -35.82 -1.41
CA LYS A 218 -2.78 -36.46 -0.16
C LYS A 218 -3.31 -37.90 -0.22
N THR A 219 -2.45 -38.85 -0.50
CA THR A 219 -2.79 -40.25 -0.38
C THR A 219 -2.71 -40.63 1.10
N ILE A 220 -3.85 -40.89 1.70
CA ILE A 220 -3.93 -41.40 3.08
C ILE A 220 -4.01 -42.94 2.96
N GLN A 221 -2.99 -43.61 3.43
CA GLN A 221 -3.05 -45.08 3.60
C GLN A 221 -3.81 -45.39 4.89
N ILE A 222 -4.94 -46.07 4.76
CA ILE A 222 -5.74 -46.50 5.90
C ILE A 222 -5.63 -48.03 5.94
N GLU A 223 -4.90 -48.54 6.93
CA GLU A 223 -4.82 -49.98 7.19
C GLU A 223 -6.07 -50.46 7.95
N GLY A 224 -6.64 -51.61 7.55
CA GLY A 224 -7.75 -52.23 8.26
C GLY A 224 -9.13 -52.14 7.58
N MET A 225 -9.25 -51.57 6.38
CA MET A 225 -10.50 -51.61 5.62
C MET A 225 -10.71 -53.00 4.99
N MET A 226 -11.70 -53.71 5.51
CA MET A 226 -11.97 -55.12 5.05
C MET A 226 -13.07 -55.24 4.02
N CYS A 227 -13.69 -54.16 3.52
CA CYS A 227 -14.74 -54.23 2.52
C CYS A 227 -14.81 -52.98 1.62
N ALA A 228 -15.22 -53.22 0.36
CA ALA A 228 -15.37 -52.17 -0.68
C ALA A 228 -16.40 -51.09 -0.32
N HIS A 229 -17.36 -51.38 0.56
CA HIS A 229 -18.37 -50.42 1.04
C HIS A 229 -17.75 -49.40 2.00
N CYS A 230 -16.80 -49.80 2.84
CA CYS A 230 -16.08 -48.92 3.75
C CYS A 230 -15.17 -47.95 2.98
N GLU A 231 -14.52 -48.43 1.91
CA GLU A 231 -13.70 -47.60 1.02
C GLU A 231 -14.53 -46.54 0.31
N ALA A 232 -15.70 -46.90 -0.22
CA ALA A 232 -16.61 -45.95 -0.88
C ALA A 232 -17.15 -44.87 0.07
N THR A 233 -17.42 -45.22 1.33
CA THR A 233 -17.92 -44.27 2.36
C THR A 233 -16.85 -43.27 2.76
N VAL A 234 -15.62 -43.73 2.97
CA VAL A 234 -14.49 -42.83 3.31
C VAL A 234 -14.16 -41.92 2.15
N LYS A 235 -14.14 -42.44 0.90
CA LYS A 235 -13.93 -41.61 -0.29
C LYS A 235 -14.97 -40.52 -0.43
N LYS A 236 -16.25 -40.84 -0.23
CA LYS A 236 -17.34 -39.86 -0.30
C LYS A 236 -17.27 -38.79 0.81
N ALA A 237 -16.74 -39.11 2.00
CA ALA A 237 -16.54 -38.19 3.09
C ALA A 237 -15.32 -37.28 2.89
N LEU A 238 -14.33 -37.71 2.07
CA LEU A 238 -13.13 -36.91 1.75
C LEU A 238 -13.33 -36.01 0.52
N GLU A 239 -14.34 -36.31 -0.31
CA GLU A 239 -14.72 -35.51 -1.49
C GLU A 239 -15.81 -34.49 -1.22
N ALA A 240 -16.40 -34.47 0.01
CA ALA A 240 -17.43 -33.53 0.45
C ALA A 240 -16.84 -32.35 1.21
#